data_f2ba00c53b0a5fac48a62221bfd47501
#
_entry.id   f2ba00c53b0a5fac48a62221bfd47501
#
_cell.length_a   1.000
_cell.length_b   1.000
_cell.length_c   1.000
_cell.angle_alpha   90.00
_cell.angle_beta   90.00
_cell.angle_gamma   90.00
#
_symmetry.space_group_name_H-M   'P 1'
#
loop_
_entity.id
_entity.type
_entity.pdbx_description
1 polymer ?
#
loop_
_entity_poly.entity_id
_entity_poly.type
_entity_poly.pdbx_seq_one_letter_code
_entity_poly.pdbx_strand_id
1 'polypeptide(L)'
;VSRLRLDLHNHTSFSADGLLPPDELLRIAKGRGLDCIAVTDHNTVAGGLAALAISAADPSLPRVIPGVELATKDGEVVGLYIEEDIPRGLSLREAVDRIRSLGGIVYLPHPYDFFRRGAVSRKERHSAAQICDLVEVSNGRALGRRAGRKSARLAERSGKPGGAGSDAHRALEVGRAYVVVEELPIRQTLVAVVSAGHVEHSLGGWSYVLNWALQASSPLTRLWRRLAGSLPKR
;
A
#
# COMPACT_ATOMS: atom_id res chain seq x y z
N VAL A 1 6.63 -12.77 23.89
CA VAL A 1 5.62 -12.12 23.05
C VAL A 1 6.07 -12.27 21.61
N SER A 2 5.21 -12.83 20.74
CA SER A 2 5.50 -12.98 19.32
C SER A 2 5.59 -11.59 18.65
N ARG A 3 6.62 -11.41 17.80
CA ARG A 3 6.80 -10.17 17.03
C ARG A 3 6.44 -10.47 15.58
N LEU A 4 5.17 -10.28 15.25
CA LEU A 4 4.64 -10.50 13.92
C LEU A 4 4.75 -9.22 13.07
N ARG A 5 5.04 -9.37 11.78
CA ARG A 5 5.26 -8.25 10.86
C ARG A 5 4.11 -8.13 9.88
N LEU A 6 3.48 -6.96 9.89
CA LEU A 6 2.32 -6.60 9.08
C LEU A 6 2.67 -5.47 8.12
N ASP A 7 2.66 -5.73 6.81
CA ASP A 7 2.91 -4.75 5.75
C ASP A 7 1.57 -4.41 5.06
N LEU A 8 1.12 -3.16 5.20
CA LEU A 8 -0.24 -2.75 4.82
C LEU A 8 -0.36 -2.19 3.38
N HIS A 9 0.71 -2.23 2.57
CA HIS A 9 0.68 -1.61 1.25
C HIS A 9 1.66 -2.29 0.29
N ASN A 10 1.13 -3.07 -0.66
CA ASN A 10 1.93 -3.73 -1.70
C ASN A 10 1.14 -3.86 -3.00
N HIS A 11 1.87 -3.89 -4.12
CA HIS A 11 1.32 -4.01 -5.46
C HIS A 11 1.82 -5.28 -6.16
N THR A 12 0.97 -5.82 -7.03
CA THR A 12 1.28 -6.97 -7.87
C THR A 12 1.31 -6.58 -9.35
N SER A 13 1.49 -7.56 -10.22
CA SER A 13 1.40 -7.39 -11.68
C SER A 13 -0.01 -7.06 -12.18
N PHE A 14 -1.01 -6.98 -11.31
CA PHE A 14 -2.34 -6.45 -11.61
C PHE A 14 -2.37 -4.92 -11.60
N SER A 15 -1.40 -4.25 -10.99
CA SER A 15 -1.13 -2.82 -11.18
C SER A 15 -0.31 -2.59 -12.44
N ALA A 16 -0.58 -1.51 -13.17
CA ALA A 16 0.12 -1.20 -14.43
C ALA A 16 1.64 -0.98 -14.27
N ASP A 17 2.10 -0.66 -13.08
CA ASP A 17 3.49 -0.40 -12.69
C ASP A 17 4.06 -1.45 -11.72
N GLY A 18 3.24 -2.43 -11.29
CA GLY A 18 3.65 -3.56 -10.49
C GLY A 18 4.29 -4.67 -11.36
N LEU A 19 5.36 -5.28 -10.88
CA LEU A 19 6.10 -6.31 -11.62
C LEU A 19 6.02 -7.70 -11.00
N LEU A 20 5.50 -7.82 -9.79
CA LEU A 20 5.48 -9.09 -9.05
C LEU A 20 4.16 -9.84 -9.27
N PRO A 21 4.17 -11.05 -9.84
CA PRO A 21 3.03 -11.94 -9.72
C PRO A 21 2.67 -12.18 -8.25
N PRO A 22 1.38 -12.40 -7.90
CA PRO A 22 0.94 -12.58 -6.51
C PRO A 22 1.68 -13.69 -5.77
N ASP A 23 1.95 -14.82 -6.41
CA ASP A 23 2.69 -15.95 -5.83
C ASP A 23 4.17 -15.60 -5.54
N GLU A 24 4.80 -14.82 -6.41
CA GLU A 24 6.17 -14.35 -6.21
C GLU A 24 6.23 -13.33 -5.08
N LEU A 25 5.28 -12.38 -5.01
CA LEU A 25 5.17 -11.43 -3.91
C LEU A 25 5.08 -12.16 -2.57
N LEU A 26 4.22 -13.17 -2.45
CA LEU A 26 4.05 -13.96 -1.22
C LEU A 26 5.32 -14.72 -0.81
N ARG A 27 6.02 -15.35 -1.78
CA ARG A 27 7.29 -16.04 -1.51
C ARG A 27 8.38 -15.09 -1.02
N ILE A 28 8.47 -13.91 -1.63
CA ILE A 28 9.43 -12.87 -1.20
C ILE A 28 9.06 -12.34 0.19
N ALA A 29 7.78 -12.05 0.43
CA ALA A 29 7.29 -11.58 1.72
C ALA A 29 7.60 -12.57 2.85
N LYS A 30 7.37 -13.87 2.64
CA LYS A 30 7.79 -14.95 3.54
C LYS A 30 9.30 -14.93 3.78
N GLY A 31 10.11 -14.87 2.73
CA GLY A 31 11.58 -14.81 2.83
C GLY A 31 12.09 -13.57 3.56
N ARG A 32 11.30 -12.50 3.64
CA ARG A 32 11.57 -11.27 4.42
C ARG A 32 11.03 -11.33 5.85
N GLY A 33 10.38 -12.44 6.24
CA GLY A 33 9.78 -12.63 7.56
C GLY A 33 8.56 -11.77 7.80
N LEU A 34 7.79 -11.46 6.76
CA LEU A 34 6.46 -10.87 6.89
C LEU A 34 5.45 -11.98 7.20
N ASP A 35 4.59 -11.76 8.18
CA ASP A 35 3.55 -12.70 8.62
C ASP A 35 2.19 -12.38 8.00
N CYS A 36 1.96 -11.12 7.66
CA CYS A 36 0.77 -10.65 6.98
C CYS A 36 1.09 -9.49 6.03
N ILE A 37 0.48 -9.49 4.84
CA ILE A 37 0.60 -8.41 3.86
C ILE A 37 -0.76 -7.98 3.35
N ALA A 38 -0.95 -6.68 3.11
CA ALA A 38 -2.03 -6.19 2.30
C ALA A 38 -1.58 -6.08 0.84
N VAL A 39 -2.43 -6.53 -0.08
CA VAL A 39 -2.25 -6.37 -1.52
C VAL A 39 -3.30 -5.38 -2.00
N THR A 40 -2.83 -4.24 -2.48
CA THR A 40 -3.62 -3.02 -2.69
C THR A 40 -3.39 -2.45 -4.09
N ASP A 41 -3.53 -3.28 -5.11
CA ASP A 41 -3.33 -2.89 -6.50
C ASP A 41 -4.13 -1.66 -6.90
N HIS A 42 -3.60 -0.87 -7.84
CA HIS A 42 -4.23 0.35 -8.31
C HIS A 42 -5.58 0.08 -9.00
N ASN A 43 -6.66 0.55 -8.38
CA ASN A 43 -8.04 0.53 -8.88
C ASN A 43 -8.58 -0.87 -9.25
N THR A 44 -8.04 -1.92 -8.66
CA THR A 44 -8.56 -3.30 -8.80
C THR A 44 -8.21 -4.13 -7.57
N VAL A 45 -9.11 -5.03 -7.19
CA VAL A 45 -8.91 -6.02 -6.12
C VAL A 45 -8.35 -7.35 -6.63
N ALA A 46 -8.23 -7.51 -7.95
CA ALA A 46 -7.95 -8.81 -8.57
C ALA A 46 -6.64 -9.45 -8.09
N GLY A 47 -5.57 -8.65 -7.93
CA GLY A 47 -4.29 -9.14 -7.39
C GLY A 47 -4.38 -9.55 -5.93
N GLY A 48 -5.13 -8.78 -5.12
CA GLY A 48 -5.40 -9.10 -3.72
C GLY A 48 -6.18 -10.40 -3.56
N LEU A 49 -7.19 -10.64 -4.38
CA LEU A 49 -7.98 -11.88 -4.39
C LEU A 49 -7.15 -13.08 -4.86
N ALA A 50 -6.31 -12.89 -5.89
CA ALA A 50 -5.39 -13.94 -6.35
C ALA A 50 -4.38 -14.32 -5.24
N ALA A 51 -3.78 -13.32 -4.58
CA ALA A 51 -2.86 -13.55 -3.47
C ALA A 51 -3.55 -14.23 -2.28
N LEU A 52 -4.79 -13.84 -1.95
CA LEU A 52 -5.59 -14.42 -0.88
C LEU A 52 -5.85 -15.92 -1.15
N ALA A 53 -6.25 -16.28 -2.38
CA ALA A 53 -6.49 -17.67 -2.76
C ALA A 53 -5.21 -18.53 -2.66
N ILE A 54 -4.04 -17.98 -3.07
CA ILE A 54 -2.76 -18.68 -2.97
C ILE A 54 -2.36 -18.88 -1.50
N SER A 55 -2.48 -17.84 -0.66
CA SER A 55 -2.17 -17.92 0.76
C SER A 55 -3.10 -18.88 1.51
N ALA A 56 -4.37 -18.94 1.14
CA ALA A 56 -5.33 -19.90 1.72
C ALA A 56 -4.99 -21.35 1.40
N ALA A 57 -4.39 -21.61 0.23
CA ALA A 57 -3.98 -22.96 -0.21
C ALA A 57 -2.64 -23.41 0.42
N ASP A 58 -1.80 -22.46 0.87
CA ASP A 58 -0.50 -22.74 1.53
C ASP A 58 -0.35 -21.94 2.83
N PRO A 59 -0.71 -22.52 4.00
CA PRO A 59 -0.59 -21.86 5.31
C PRO A 59 0.83 -21.48 5.72
N SER A 60 1.84 -21.90 4.98
CA SER A 60 3.23 -21.49 5.22
C SER A 60 3.54 -20.08 4.68
N LEU A 61 2.68 -19.54 3.81
CA LEU A 61 2.80 -18.20 3.26
C LEU A 61 2.20 -17.14 4.22
N PRO A 62 2.60 -15.87 4.09
CA PRO A 62 1.99 -14.79 4.85
C PRO A 62 0.48 -14.72 4.63
N ARG A 63 -0.28 -14.37 5.67
CA ARG A 63 -1.69 -14.04 5.53
C ARG A 63 -1.87 -12.84 4.62
N VAL A 64 -2.95 -12.83 3.85
CA VAL A 64 -3.27 -11.75 2.91
C VAL A 64 -4.48 -10.96 3.39
N ILE A 65 -4.36 -9.64 3.37
CA ILE A 65 -5.47 -8.70 3.44
C ILE A 65 -5.74 -8.23 2.01
N PRO A 66 -6.86 -8.63 1.38
CA PRO A 66 -7.23 -8.11 0.08
C PRO A 66 -7.61 -6.63 0.21
N GLY A 67 -7.24 -5.83 -0.78
CA GLY A 67 -7.51 -4.40 -0.77
C GLY A 67 -7.34 -3.78 -2.14
N VAL A 68 -7.47 -2.47 -2.18
CA VAL A 68 -7.33 -1.67 -3.40
C VAL A 68 -6.80 -0.28 -3.06
N GLU A 69 -5.85 0.23 -3.82
CA GLU A 69 -5.48 1.64 -3.81
C GLU A 69 -6.25 2.37 -4.92
N LEU A 70 -7.15 3.25 -4.51
CA LEU A 70 -8.04 4.00 -5.40
C LEU A 70 -7.45 5.35 -5.74
N ALA A 71 -7.28 5.63 -7.03
CA ALA A 71 -7.03 6.98 -7.52
C ALA A 71 -8.35 7.77 -7.54
N THR A 72 -8.49 8.74 -6.65
CA THR A 72 -9.64 9.65 -6.58
C THR A 72 -9.33 11.00 -7.22
N LYS A 73 -10.34 11.87 -7.33
CA LYS A 73 -10.14 13.25 -7.80
C LYS A 73 -9.25 14.10 -6.87
N ASP A 74 -9.16 13.70 -5.59
CA ASP A 74 -8.50 14.46 -4.54
C ASP A 74 -7.17 13.84 -4.06
N GLY A 75 -6.80 12.70 -4.63
CA GLY A 75 -5.62 11.90 -4.29
C GLY A 75 -5.96 10.44 -4.06
N GLU A 76 -4.99 9.67 -3.60
CA GLU A 76 -5.13 8.22 -3.38
C GLU A 76 -5.68 7.90 -1.99
N VAL A 77 -6.46 6.81 -1.91
CA VAL A 77 -6.96 6.21 -0.68
C VAL A 77 -6.94 4.69 -0.82
N VAL A 78 -6.54 3.99 0.23
CA VAL A 78 -6.54 2.53 0.27
C VAL A 78 -7.76 2.02 1.03
N GLY A 79 -8.46 1.07 0.42
CA GLY A 79 -9.46 0.23 1.08
C GLY A 79 -8.86 -1.13 1.41
N LEU A 80 -8.83 -1.48 2.70
CA LEU A 80 -8.38 -2.80 3.17
C LEU A 80 -9.59 -3.69 3.45
N TYR A 81 -9.44 -5.01 3.27
CA TYR A 81 -10.52 -6.01 3.34
C TYR A 81 -11.64 -5.74 2.32
N ILE A 82 -11.26 -5.31 1.11
CA ILE A 82 -12.15 -5.10 -0.02
C ILE A 82 -11.98 -6.24 -1.01
N GLU A 83 -13.10 -6.84 -1.44
CA GLU A 83 -13.16 -7.97 -2.34
C GLU A 83 -13.96 -7.68 -3.62
N GLU A 84 -14.46 -6.43 -3.76
CA GLU A 84 -15.18 -5.95 -4.93
C GLU A 84 -14.50 -4.70 -5.50
N ASP A 85 -14.43 -4.58 -6.83
CA ASP A 85 -13.91 -3.39 -7.48
C ASP A 85 -14.79 -2.16 -7.17
N ILE A 86 -14.13 -1.04 -6.94
CA ILE A 86 -14.77 0.26 -6.69
C ILE A 86 -14.64 1.11 -7.95
N PRO A 87 -15.73 1.76 -8.41
CA PRO A 87 -15.69 2.60 -9.61
C PRO A 87 -14.63 3.71 -9.53
N ARG A 88 -13.99 4.01 -10.66
CA ARG A 88 -13.05 5.13 -10.79
C ARG A 88 -13.77 6.47 -10.86
N GLY A 89 -13.00 7.56 -10.63
CA GLY A 89 -13.51 8.93 -10.82
C GLY A 89 -14.35 9.46 -9.66
N LEU A 90 -14.31 8.79 -8.51
CA LEU A 90 -14.91 9.27 -7.26
C LEU A 90 -14.09 10.40 -6.65
N SER A 91 -14.73 11.27 -5.89
CA SER A 91 -14.05 12.11 -4.91
C SER A 91 -13.52 11.23 -3.76
N LEU A 92 -12.61 11.77 -2.96
CA LEU A 92 -12.07 11.05 -1.79
C LEU A 92 -13.20 10.64 -0.82
N ARG A 93 -14.18 11.50 -0.58
CA ARG A 93 -15.31 11.20 0.31
C ARG A 93 -16.18 10.08 -0.24
N GLU A 94 -16.56 10.14 -1.51
CA GLU A 94 -17.34 9.07 -2.15
C GLU A 94 -16.60 7.72 -2.11
N ALA A 95 -15.27 7.72 -2.32
CA ALA A 95 -14.46 6.52 -2.22
C ALA A 95 -14.42 5.96 -0.79
N VAL A 96 -14.26 6.83 0.23
CA VAL A 96 -14.32 6.45 1.66
C VAL A 96 -15.69 5.86 2.01
N ASP A 97 -16.77 6.50 1.60
CA ASP A 97 -18.13 6.03 1.86
C ASP A 97 -18.37 4.66 1.17
N ARG A 98 -17.86 4.48 -0.04
CA ARG A 98 -17.96 3.19 -0.75
C ARG A 98 -17.13 2.09 -0.08
N ILE A 99 -15.88 2.36 0.33
CA ILE A 99 -15.06 1.41 1.09
C ILE A 99 -15.81 0.96 2.35
N ARG A 100 -16.38 1.89 3.10
CA ARG A 100 -17.14 1.58 4.32
C ARG A 100 -18.41 0.79 4.06
N SER A 101 -19.13 1.09 2.97
CA SER A 101 -20.34 0.35 2.60
C SER A 101 -20.05 -1.13 2.27
N LEU A 102 -18.82 -1.44 1.84
CA LEU A 102 -18.32 -2.79 1.64
C LEU A 102 -17.73 -3.42 2.91
N GLY A 103 -17.80 -2.72 4.05
CA GLY A 103 -17.24 -3.15 5.32
C GLY A 103 -15.72 -3.05 5.40
N GLY A 104 -15.09 -2.32 4.49
CA GLY A 104 -13.64 -2.13 4.46
C GLY A 104 -13.14 -1.11 5.48
N ILE A 105 -11.83 -1.10 5.67
CA ILE A 105 -11.10 -0.15 6.51
C ILE A 105 -10.36 0.83 5.62
N VAL A 106 -10.48 2.12 5.94
CA VAL A 106 -9.93 3.21 5.13
C VAL A 106 -8.53 3.58 5.63
N TYR A 107 -7.54 3.48 4.76
CA TYR A 107 -6.15 3.79 5.03
C TYR A 107 -5.66 4.92 4.13
N LEU A 108 -5.11 5.99 4.70
CA LEU A 108 -4.56 7.13 3.96
C LEU A 108 -3.10 6.84 3.61
N PRO A 109 -2.78 6.53 2.34
CA PRO A 109 -1.42 6.19 1.93
C PRO A 109 -0.54 7.45 1.81
N HIS A 110 0.74 7.32 2.08
CA HIS A 110 1.86 8.28 1.83
C HIS A 110 1.47 9.78 1.78
N PRO A 111 0.81 10.38 2.78
CA PRO A 111 0.18 11.72 2.67
C PRO A 111 1.17 12.87 2.44
N TYR A 112 2.48 12.65 2.60
CA TYR A 112 3.54 13.65 2.39
C TYR A 112 4.58 13.25 1.34
N ASP A 113 4.27 12.29 0.46
CA ASP A 113 5.15 12.00 -0.66
C ASP A 113 4.86 12.94 -1.85
N PHE A 114 5.61 14.04 -1.91
CA PHE A 114 5.44 15.08 -2.92
C PHE A 114 5.88 14.65 -4.33
N PHE A 115 6.65 13.60 -4.44
CA PHE A 115 7.16 13.11 -5.73
C PHE A 115 6.15 12.20 -6.43
N ARG A 116 5.07 11.83 -5.76
CA ARG A 116 3.98 11.04 -6.31
C ARG A 116 2.79 11.92 -6.71
N ARG A 117 2.29 11.67 -7.91
CA ARG A 117 1.11 12.38 -8.43
C ARG A 117 -0.18 12.03 -7.69
N GLY A 118 -0.19 10.90 -6.96
CA GLY A 118 -1.37 10.37 -6.25
C GLY A 118 -1.54 10.88 -4.82
N ALA A 119 -0.54 11.50 -4.20
CA ALA A 119 -0.67 11.99 -2.82
C ALA A 119 -1.75 13.07 -2.69
N VAL A 120 -2.57 12.97 -1.65
CA VAL A 120 -3.62 13.94 -1.32
C VAL A 120 -3.04 15.35 -1.22
N SER A 121 -3.73 16.33 -1.78
CA SER A 121 -3.29 17.73 -1.83
C SER A 121 -3.00 18.29 -0.44
N ARG A 122 -2.12 19.31 -0.35
CA ARG A 122 -1.76 19.92 0.94
C ARG A 122 -2.98 20.46 1.69
N LYS A 123 -3.99 20.96 0.98
CA LYS A 123 -5.21 21.54 1.57
C LYS A 123 -6.10 20.45 2.17
N GLU A 124 -6.16 19.28 1.53
CA GLU A 124 -7.09 18.19 1.89
C GLU A 124 -6.49 17.18 2.90
N ARG A 125 -5.17 17.23 3.20
CA ARG A 125 -4.54 16.19 4.04
C ARG A 125 -5.15 16.02 5.40
N HIS A 126 -5.52 17.12 6.06
CA HIS A 126 -6.07 17.04 7.40
C HIS A 126 -7.49 16.48 7.37
N SER A 127 -8.34 16.97 6.47
CA SER A 127 -9.69 16.45 6.28
C SER A 127 -9.68 14.99 5.82
N ALA A 128 -8.77 14.62 4.92
CA ALA A 128 -8.55 13.23 4.51
C ALA A 128 -8.19 12.34 5.71
N ALA A 129 -7.21 12.74 6.51
CA ALA A 129 -6.79 11.97 7.68
C ALA A 129 -7.94 11.81 8.70
N GLN A 130 -8.79 12.82 8.88
CA GLN A 130 -9.93 12.74 9.81
C GLN A 130 -10.96 11.70 9.39
N ILE A 131 -11.22 11.56 8.08
CA ILE A 131 -12.20 10.61 7.56
C ILE A 131 -11.65 9.20 7.33
N CYS A 132 -10.32 9.00 7.36
CA CYS A 132 -9.69 7.68 7.31
C CYS A 132 -9.63 7.03 8.69
N ASP A 133 -9.43 5.72 8.74
CA ASP A 133 -9.33 4.94 9.98
C ASP A 133 -7.86 4.79 10.42
N LEU A 134 -6.93 4.75 9.46
CA LEU A 134 -5.48 4.67 9.63
C LEU A 134 -4.78 5.69 8.72
N VAL A 135 -3.57 6.11 9.11
CA VAL A 135 -2.69 6.99 8.30
C VAL A 135 -1.33 6.31 8.11
N GLU A 136 -0.82 6.26 6.89
CA GLU A 136 0.51 5.73 6.60
C GLU A 136 1.59 6.70 7.09
N VAL A 137 2.29 6.30 8.15
CA VAL A 137 3.37 7.09 8.75
C VAL A 137 4.75 6.65 8.30
N SER A 138 4.85 5.46 7.70
CA SER A 138 6.07 4.94 7.09
C SER A 138 5.74 4.23 5.78
N ASN A 139 6.35 4.70 4.69
CA ASN A 139 6.22 4.10 3.37
C ASN A 139 7.62 3.72 2.86
N GLY A 140 7.78 2.47 2.41
CA GLY A 140 9.08 1.91 2.00
C GLY A 140 9.70 2.57 0.77
N ARG A 141 8.92 3.32 -0.02
CA ARG A 141 9.40 4.10 -1.18
C ARG A 141 9.63 5.56 -0.87
N ALA A 142 9.27 6.04 0.33
CA ALA A 142 9.45 7.45 0.68
C ALA A 142 10.93 7.85 0.71
N LEU A 143 11.25 8.97 0.08
CA LEU A 143 12.60 9.53 0.08
C LEU A 143 12.90 10.25 1.40
N GLY A 144 13.53 9.54 2.32
CA GLY A 144 14.04 10.08 3.58
C GLY A 144 12.99 10.19 4.70
N ARG A 145 13.50 10.44 5.91
CA ARG A 145 12.70 10.43 7.15
C ARG A 145 11.74 11.62 7.31
N ARG A 146 11.87 12.67 6.48
CA ARG A 146 11.09 13.91 6.66
C ARG A 146 9.59 13.69 6.34
N ALA A 147 9.28 12.93 5.31
CA ALA A 147 7.90 12.60 4.95
C ALA A 147 7.22 11.81 6.07
N GLY A 148 7.85 10.73 6.55
CA GLY A 148 7.33 9.91 7.66
C GLY A 148 7.08 10.71 8.93
N ARG A 149 8.03 11.58 9.35
CA ARG A 149 7.81 12.46 10.52
C ARG A 149 6.60 13.39 10.37
N LYS A 150 6.35 13.90 9.15
CA LYS A 150 5.17 14.73 8.89
C LYS A 150 3.89 13.91 8.90
N SER A 151 3.91 12.71 8.34
CA SER A 151 2.79 11.77 8.37
C SER A 151 2.45 11.34 9.79
N ALA A 152 3.45 11.05 10.63
CA ALA A 152 3.23 10.73 12.04
C ALA A 152 2.56 11.88 12.82
N ARG A 153 3.01 13.12 12.60
CA ARG A 153 2.35 14.31 13.19
C ARG A 153 0.93 14.52 12.68
N LEU A 154 0.65 14.16 11.42
CA LEU A 154 -0.70 14.21 10.87
C LEU A 154 -1.59 13.18 11.55
N ALA A 155 -1.12 11.94 11.67
CA ALA A 155 -1.82 10.85 12.36
C ALA A 155 -2.16 11.25 13.81
N GLU A 156 -1.17 11.71 14.57
CA GLU A 156 -1.33 12.20 15.95
C GLU A 156 -2.39 13.31 16.06
N ARG A 157 -2.29 14.36 15.24
CA ARG A 157 -3.24 15.50 15.24
C ARG A 157 -4.65 15.11 14.83
N SER A 158 -4.80 14.04 14.04
CA SER A 158 -6.09 13.53 13.59
C SER A 158 -6.64 12.44 14.52
N GLY A 159 -5.91 12.06 15.58
CA GLY A 159 -6.27 11.00 16.51
C GLY A 159 -6.34 9.62 15.83
N LYS A 160 -5.51 9.37 14.80
CA LYS A 160 -5.53 8.14 14.02
C LYS A 160 -4.27 7.31 14.25
N PRO A 161 -4.38 5.97 14.36
CA PRO A 161 -3.21 5.11 14.42
C PRO A 161 -2.35 5.23 13.16
N GLY A 162 -1.03 5.11 13.35
CA GLY A 162 -0.04 5.12 12.29
C GLY A 162 0.22 3.72 11.76
N GLY A 163 -0.09 3.48 10.49
CA GLY A 163 0.29 2.26 9.76
C GLY A 163 1.60 2.39 8.99
N ALA A 164 2.06 1.28 8.43
CA ALA A 164 3.23 1.23 7.57
C ALA A 164 3.02 0.27 6.40
N GLY A 165 3.60 0.61 5.25
CA GLY A 165 3.58 -0.24 4.07
C GLY A 165 4.82 -0.07 3.22
N SER A 166 5.26 -1.15 2.59
CA SER A 166 6.40 -1.13 1.67
C SER A 166 6.09 -0.38 0.39
N ASP A 167 4.84 -0.38 -0.04
CA ASP A 167 4.38 0.14 -1.32
C ASP A 167 5.20 -0.48 -2.46
N ALA A 168 5.43 -1.78 -2.29
CA ALA A 168 6.36 -2.53 -3.12
C ALA A 168 5.74 -2.81 -4.49
N HIS A 169 6.47 -2.48 -5.55
CA HIS A 169 6.15 -2.80 -6.93
C HIS A 169 7.16 -3.81 -7.50
N ARG A 170 8.22 -4.11 -6.73
CA ARG A 170 9.36 -4.96 -7.10
C ARG A 170 9.91 -5.73 -5.92
N ALA A 171 10.58 -6.83 -6.18
CA ALA A 171 11.15 -7.75 -5.19
C ALA A 171 12.01 -7.06 -4.11
N LEU A 172 12.83 -6.08 -4.49
CA LEU A 172 13.72 -5.37 -3.56
C LEU A 172 13.00 -4.39 -2.64
N GLU A 173 11.73 -4.08 -2.91
CA GLU A 173 10.94 -3.12 -2.16
C GLU A 173 10.10 -3.78 -1.05
N VAL A 174 9.81 -5.08 -1.17
CA VAL A 174 9.00 -5.84 -0.22
C VAL A 174 9.64 -5.88 1.17
N GLY A 175 8.86 -5.61 2.21
CA GLY A 175 9.30 -5.66 3.61
C GLY A 175 10.16 -4.48 4.05
N ARG A 176 10.13 -3.35 3.34
CA ARG A 176 10.89 -2.14 3.72
C ARG A 176 10.24 -1.33 4.82
N ALA A 177 8.93 -1.39 4.95
CA ALA A 177 8.20 -0.75 6.03
C ALA A 177 7.03 -1.66 6.46
N TYR A 178 6.90 -1.86 7.76
CA TYR A 178 5.87 -2.72 8.34
C TYR A 178 5.56 -2.30 9.78
N VAL A 179 4.44 -2.77 10.29
CA VAL A 179 4.07 -2.66 11.70
C VAL A 179 4.42 -3.97 12.40
N VAL A 180 5.10 -3.89 13.53
CA VAL A 180 5.31 -5.05 14.40
C VAL A 180 4.17 -5.12 15.40
N VAL A 181 3.50 -6.26 15.44
CA VAL A 181 2.29 -6.51 16.22
C VAL A 181 2.44 -7.79 17.05
N GLU A 182 1.62 -7.95 18.08
CA GLU A 182 1.64 -9.15 18.93
C GLU A 182 0.75 -10.27 18.40
N GLU A 183 -0.29 -9.90 17.63
CA GLU A 183 -1.22 -10.82 16.98
C GLU A 183 -1.54 -10.36 15.56
N LEU A 184 -1.90 -11.30 14.68
CA LEU A 184 -2.36 -10.96 13.34
C LEU A 184 -3.81 -10.49 13.37
N PRO A 185 -4.11 -9.35 12.74
CA PRO A 185 -5.45 -8.79 12.77
C PRO A 185 -6.43 -9.60 11.95
N ILE A 186 -7.68 -9.56 12.34
CA ILE A 186 -8.84 -9.74 11.48
C ILE A 186 -9.43 -8.36 11.14
N ARG A 187 -10.41 -8.29 10.25
CA ARG A 187 -11.03 -7.01 9.84
C ARG A 187 -11.44 -6.14 11.04
N GLN A 188 -12.11 -6.73 12.05
CA GLN A 188 -12.63 -6.02 13.21
C GLN A 188 -11.55 -5.50 14.16
N THR A 189 -10.39 -6.13 14.19
CA THR A 189 -9.30 -5.80 15.13
C THR A 189 -8.16 -5.01 14.50
N LEU A 190 -8.12 -4.85 13.16
CA LEU A 190 -6.99 -4.23 12.46
C LEU A 190 -6.57 -2.88 13.06
N VAL A 191 -7.53 -1.98 13.26
CA VAL A 191 -7.24 -0.63 13.77
C VAL A 191 -6.66 -0.69 15.19
N ALA A 192 -7.20 -1.54 16.07
CA ALA A 192 -6.71 -1.73 17.42
C ALA A 192 -5.31 -2.37 17.45
N VAL A 193 -5.09 -3.41 16.63
CA VAL A 193 -3.80 -4.11 16.51
C VAL A 193 -2.72 -3.16 16.00
N VAL A 194 -3.01 -2.37 14.96
CA VAL A 194 -2.07 -1.37 14.43
C VAL A 194 -1.80 -0.28 15.46
N SER A 195 -2.81 0.14 16.22
CA SER A 195 -2.67 1.15 17.27
C SER A 195 -1.77 0.70 18.43
N ALA A 196 -1.78 -0.58 18.75
CA ALA A 196 -0.93 -1.18 19.80
C ALA A 196 0.47 -1.54 19.28
N GLY A 197 0.63 -1.65 17.97
CA GLY A 197 1.89 -2.00 17.31
C GLY A 197 2.90 -0.85 17.24
N HIS A 198 4.08 -1.16 16.74
CA HIS A 198 5.10 -0.14 16.45
C HIS A 198 5.61 -0.27 15.01
N VAL A 199 5.90 0.87 14.39
CA VAL A 199 6.33 0.96 12.99
C VAL A 199 7.83 0.75 12.90
N GLU A 200 8.24 -0.17 12.02
CA GLU A 200 9.62 -0.37 11.62
C GLU A 200 9.85 0.04 10.16
N HIS A 201 11.01 0.60 9.88
CA HIS A 201 11.41 1.04 8.54
C HIS A 201 12.86 0.63 8.27
N SER A 202 13.05 -0.19 7.24
CA SER A 202 14.36 -0.55 6.74
C SER A 202 14.87 0.53 5.78
N LEU A 203 15.93 1.24 6.16
CA LEU A 203 16.53 2.31 5.34
C LEU A 203 17.16 1.73 4.07
N GLY A 204 16.40 1.70 2.99
CA GLY A 204 16.86 1.31 1.65
C GLY A 204 16.88 2.46 0.63
N GLY A 205 16.80 3.72 1.07
CA GLY A 205 16.57 4.88 0.21
C GLY A 205 17.58 5.08 -0.94
N TRP A 206 18.86 4.73 -0.76
CA TRP A 206 19.87 4.85 -1.82
C TRP A 206 19.71 3.82 -2.93
N SER A 207 19.26 2.61 -2.63
CA SER A 207 19.01 1.57 -3.64
C SER A 207 17.83 1.92 -4.55
N TYR A 208 16.84 2.67 -4.05
CA TYR A 208 15.70 3.13 -4.84
C TYR A 208 16.11 4.19 -5.87
N VAL A 209 16.88 5.21 -5.45
CA VAL A 209 17.37 6.27 -6.37
C VAL A 209 18.26 5.67 -7.44
N LEU A 210 19.14 4.72 -7.10
CA LEU A 210 20.01 4.04 -8.04
C LEU A 210 19.20 3.15 -9.03
N ASN A 211 18.23 2.38 -8.53
CA ASN A 211 17.36 1.56 -9.38
C ASN A 211 16.43 2.39 -10.27
N TRP A 212 15.87 3.48 -9.76
CA TRP A 212 15.06 4.39 -10.55
C TRP A 212 15.90 5.05 -11.67
N ALA A 213 17.10 5.52 -11.35
CA ALA A 213 18.01 6.13 -12.32
C ALA A 213 18.44 5.12 -13.40
N LEU A 214 18.79 3.89 -13.03
CA LEU A 214 19.17 2.82 -13.96
C LEU A 214 18.01 2.40 -14.88
N GLN A 215 16.77 2.46 -14.40
CA GLN A 215 15.60 2.06 -15.19
C GLN A 215 15.01 3.20 -16.01
N ALA A 216 15.10 4.45 -15.54
CA ALA A 216 14.72 5.62 -16.33
C ALA A 216 15.61 5.78 -17.59
N SER A 217 16.84 5.24 -17.55
CA SER A 217 17.81 5.25 -18.66
C SER A 217 17.80 4.00 -19.55
N SER A 218 17.02 2.96 -19.19
CA SER A 218 16.97 1.71 -19.95
C SER A 218 16.26 1.89 -21.31
N PRO A 219 16.88 1.44 -22.44
CA PRO A 219 16.24 1.45 -23.76
C PRO A 219 14.93 0.66 -23.82
N LEU A 220 14.81 -0.41 -23.01
CA LEU A 220 13.64 -1.29 -22.94
C LEU A 220 12.42 -0.60 -22.35
N THR A 221 12.58 0.24 -21.32
CA THR A 221 11.46 1.02 -20.75
C THR A 221 10.96 2.09 -21.72
N ARG A 222 11.83 2.65 -22.55
CA ARG A 222 11.43 3.58 -23.63
C ARG A 222 10.68 2.86 -24.75
N LEU A 223 11.06 1.64 -25.10
CA LEU A 223 10.37 0.82 -26.10
C LEU A 223 8.99 0.38 -25.59
N TRP A 224 8.89 -0.04 -24.32
CA TRP A 224 7.62 -0.46 -23.71
C TRP A 224 6.61 0.69 -23.61
N ARG A 225 7.04 1.90 -23.23
CA ARG A 225 6.17 3.09 -23.23
C ARG A 225 5.66 3.48 -24.62
N ARG A 226 6.45 3.23 -25.67
CA ARG A 226 6.02 3.45 -27.07
C ARG A 226 5.00 2.39 -27.51
N LEU A 227 5.20 1.13 -27.15
CA LEU A 227 4.28 0.04 -27.51
C LEU A 227 2.98 0.07 -26.71
N ALA A 228 3.03 0.37 -25.43
CA ALA A 228 1.83 0.51 -24.57
C ALA A 228 0.93 1.72 -24.95
N GLY A 229 1.53 2.78 -25.51
CA GLY A 229 0.80 3.95 -26.04
C GLY A 229 0.13 3.73 -27.39
N SER A 230 0.41 2.62 -28.09
CA SER A 230 -0.13 2.29 -29.42
C SER A 230 -1.25 1.26 -29.41
N LEU A 231 -1.66 0.75 -28.25
CA LEU A 231 -2.82 -0.14 -28.16
C LEU A 231 -4.12 0.66 -28.23
N PRO A 232 -5.07 0.30 -29.12
CA PRO A 232 -6.34 1.00 -29.22
C PRO A 232 -7.14 0.81 -27.93
N LYS A 233 -7.65 1.91 -27.39
CA LYS A 233 -8.59 1.90 -26.26
C LYS A 233 -9.85 1.14 -26.70
N ARG A 234 -10.07 -0.04 -26.16
CA ARG A 234 -11.36 -0.72 -26.18
C ARG A 234 -12.09 -0.44 -24.89
#